data_7fdc6fdab887b2660c85017dfb43b927
#
_entry.id   7fdc6fdab887b2660c85017dfb43b927
#
_cell.length_a   1.000
_cell.length_b   1.000
_cell.length_c   1.000
_cell.angle_alpha   90.00
_cell.angle_beta   90.00
_cell.angle_gamma   90.00
#
_symmetry.space_group_name_H-M   'P 1'
#
loop_
_entity.id
_entity.type
_entity.pdbx_description
1 polymer ?
#
loop_
_entity_poly.entity_id
_entity_poly.type
_entity_poly.pdbx_seq_one_letter_code
_entity_poly.pdbx_strand_id
1 'polypeptide(L)'
;MCIRDSCNVDCPKCGKPAKRETDTMDTFVDSSWYFLRYTDSMQTDNCFDPEIANHWMNVDFYCGGIEHAQMHLIYARFWTKALRDIGLHNIDEPFNELLCQGMVNKSAPWCDSCAITLHVDYSEQSCPHCDSPLGERSAKMSKSLGNTVSPEEMIEKYGADTVSYTHLTL
;
A
#
# COMPACT_ATOMS: atom_id res chain seq x y z
N MET A 1 6.89 4.94 31.03
CA MET A 1 5.81 3.93 31.13
C MET A 1 6.30 2.67 30.44
N CYS A 2 6.44 1.56 31.13
CA CYS A 2 6.96 0.33 30.52
C CYS A 2 5.86 -0.35 29.69
N ILE A 3 6.14 -0.76 28.46
CA ILE A 3 5.18 -1.42 27.57
C ILE A 3 4.54 -2.66 28.23
N ARG A 4 5.28 -3.33 29.12
CA ARG A 4 4.78 -4.49 29.88
C ARG A 4 3.63 -4.15 30.83
N ASP A 5 3.59 -2.94 31.40
CA ASP A 5 2.54 -2.56 32.36
C ASP A 5 1.21 -2.26 31.66
N SER A 6 1.24 -1.89 30.37
CA SER A 6 0.03 -1.62 29.59
C SER A 6 -0.74 -2.89 29.17
N CYS A 7 -0.12 -4.07 29.27
CA CYS A 7 -0.76 -5.34 28.94
C CYS A 7 -1.66 -5.88 30.06
N ASN A 8 -1.41 -5.49 31.31
CA ASN A 8 -2.21 -5.92 32.45
C ASN A 8 -3.30 -4.87 32.71
N VAL A 9 -4.55 -5.29 32.65
CA VAL A 9 -5.72 -4.41 32.80
C VAL A 9 -6.82 -5.14 33.55
N ASP A 10 -7.77 -4.40 34.08
CA ASP A 10 -8.98 -4.99 34.58
C ASP A 10 -9.97 -5.27 33.45
N CYS A 11 -10.65 -6.41 33.50
CA CYS A 11 -11.66 -6.78 32.53
C CYS A 11 -12.81 -5.76 32.56
N PRO A 12 -13.18 -5.11 31.42
CA PRO A 12 -14.24 -4.10 31.41
C PRO A 12 -15.63 -4.66 31.71
N LYS A 13 -15.83 -6.00 31.63
CA LYS A 13 -17.11 -6.64 31.91
C LYS A 13 -17.25 -7.07 33.37
N CYS A 14 -16.19 -7.51 34.05
CA CYS A 14 -16.29 -8.09 35.38
C CYS A 14 -15.31 -7.53 36.40
N GLY A 15 -14.43 -6.61 36.04
CA GLY A 15 -13.45 -5.97 36.92
C GLY A 15 -12.32 -6.88 37.42
N LYS A 16 -12.24 -8.13 36.97
CA LYS A 16 -11.15 -9.04 37.37
C LYS A 16 -9.88 -8.75 36.60
N PRO A 17 -8.68 -9.04 37.18
CA PRO A 17 -7.42 -8.93 36.46
C PRO A 17 -7.46 -9.71 35.14
N ALA A 18 -7.04 -9.08 34.07
CA ALA A 18 -6.98 -9.63 32.72
C ALA A 18 -5.72 -9.17 31.99
N LYS A 19 -5.42 -9.78 30.85
CA LYS A 19 -4.32 -9.40 29.99
C LYS A 19 -4.87 -8.99 28.62
N ARG A 20 -4.42 -7.85 28.13
CA ARG A 20 -4.71 -7.43 26.74
C ARG A 20 -4.04 -8.37 25.75
N GLU A 21 -4.65 -8.51 24.58
CA GLU A 21 -4.00 -9.09 23.42
C GLU A 21 -2.72 -8.31 23.10
N THR A 22 -1.65 -9.03 22.81
CA THR A 22 -0.32 -8.46 22.53
C THR A 22 0.13 -8.64 21.08
N ASP A 23 -0.63 -9.38 20.29
CA ASP A 23 -0.38 -9.50 18.87
C ASP A 23 -0.67 -8.17 18.16
N THR A 24 0.12 -7.86 17.16
CA THR A 24 -0.11 -6.69 16.31
C THR A 24 -1.28 -6.98 15.37
N MET A 25 -2.05 -5.94 15.05
CA MET A 25 -3.07 -6.04 14.02
C MET A 25 -2.39 -6.24 12.65
N ASP A 26 -3.14 -6.82 11.73
CA ASP A 26 -2.71 -6.93 10.34
C ASP A 26 -2.36 -5.55 9.77
N THR A 27 -1.30 -5.48 8.95
CA THR A 27 -0.80 -4.21 8.40
C THR A 27 -1.79 -3.53 7.45
N PHE A 28 -2.79 -4.26 6.93
CA PHE A 28 -3.82 -3.72 6.06
C PHE A 28 -5.05 -3.17 6.80
N VAL A 29 -5.13 -3.27 8.13
CA VAL A 29 -6.30 -2.78 8.87
C VAL A 29 -6.55 -1.30 8.60
N ASP A 30 -5.57 -0.45 8.85
CA ASP A 30 -5.73 1.00 8.67
C ASP A 30 -5.92 1.37 7.19
N SER A 31 -5.18 0.75 6.29
CA SER A 31 -5.30 0.99 4.86
C SER A 31 -6.63 0.48 4.26
N SER A 32 -7.37 -0.34 5.00
CA SER A 32 -8.66 -0.89 4.53
C SER A 32 -9.82 0.11 4.60
N TRP A 33 -9.69 1.18 5.36
CA TRP A 33 -10.76 2.15 5.55
C TRP A 33 -10.29 3.62 5.63
N TYR A 34 -9.01 3.91 5.40
CA TYR A 34 -8.43 5.25 5.49
C TYR A 34 -9.17 6.29 4.66
N PHE A 35 -9.71 5.92 3.51
CA PHE A 35 -10.48 6.80 2.64
C PHE A 35 -11.78 7.29 3.31
N LEU A 36 -12.42 6.46 4.14
CA LEU A 36 -13.55 6.89 4.98
C LEU A 36 -13.08 7.88 6.06
N ARG A 37 -11.96 7.57 6.73
CA ARG A 37 -11.37 8.48 7.73
C ARG A 37 -11.02 9.85 7.15
N TYR A 38 -10.56 9.89 5.90
CA TYR A 38 -10.19 11.14 5.22
C TYR A 38 -11.38 12.07 4.96
N THR A 39 -12.60 11.55 4.90
CA THR A 39 -13.80 12.39 4.75
C THR A 39 -14.00 13.32 5.95
N ASP A 40 -13.56 12.91 7.14
CA ASP A 40 -13.65 13.66 8.39
C ASP A 40 -12.42 13.45 9.27
N SER A 41 -11.26 13.90 8.81
CA SER A 41 -9.97 13.65 9.45
C SER A 41 -9.80 14.33 10.81
N MET A 42 -10.57 15.37 11.10
CA MET A 42 -10.50 16.13 12.35
C MET A 42 -11.40 15.59 13.46
N GLN A 43 -12.22 14.58 13.18
CA GLN A 43 -13.07 13.94 14.18
C GLN A 43 -12.24 13.25 15.25
N THR A 44 -12.58 13.49 16.55
CA THR A 44 -11.88 12.93 17.71
C THR A 44 -12.67 11.88 18.46
N ASP A 45 -13.98 11.96 18.41
CA ASP A 45 -14.87 11.12 19.22
C ASP A 45 -15.30 9.84 18.49
N ASN A 46 -15.40 9.91 17.17
CA ASN A 46 -15.77 8.80 16.29
C ASN A 46 -14.72 8.54 15.21
N CYS A 47 -14.83 7.41 14.53
CA CYS A 47 -13.93 7.09 13.40
C CYS A 47 -14.13 8.09 12.22
N PHE A 48 -15.34 8.53 11.96
CA PHE A 48 -15.75 9.56 11.00
C PHE A 48 -17.23 9.90 11.25
N ASP A 49 -17.71 11.02 10.69
CA ASP A 49 -19.13 11.34 10.68
C ASP A 49 -19.84 10.60 9.53
N PRO A 50 -20.92 9.83 9.83
CA PRO A 50 -21.67 9.07 8.82
C PRO A 50 -22.26 9.94 7.69
N GLU A 51 -22.75 11.14 8.00
CA GLU A 51 -23.35 12.03 7.00
C GLU A 51 -22.30 12.58 6.06
N ILE A 52 -21.15 12.98 6.62
CA ILE A 52 -20.00 13.46 5.83
C ILE A 52 -19.44 12.34 4.94
N ALA A 53 -19.27 11.12 5.50
CA ALA A 53 -18.84 9.97 4.74
C ALA A 53 -19.79 9.65 3.59
N ASN A 54 -21.10 9.59 3.85
CA ASN A 54 -22.10 9.33 2.81
C ASN A 54 -22.20 10.42 1.74
N HIS A 55 -21.81 11.66 2.06
CA HIS A 55 -21.77 12.77 1.10
C HIS A 55 -20.57 12.65 0.13
N TRP A 56 -19.39 12.33 0.66
CA TRP A 56 -18.15 12.31 -0.13
C TRP A 56 -17.85 10.98 -0.83
N MET A 57 -18.38 9.89 -0.31
CA MET A 57 -18.17 8.56 -0.89
C MET A 57 -19.24 8.26 -1.98
N ASN A 58 -18.94 7.46 -2.99
CA ASN A 58 -17.76 6.62 -3.20
C ASN A 58 -16.60 7.45 -3.78
N VAL A 59 -15.37 6.95 -3.65
CA VAL A 59 -14.22 7.54 -4.37
C VAL A 59 -14.45 7.40 -5.87
N ASP A 60 -14.37 8.50 -6.60
CA ASP A 60 -14.67 8.52 -8.03
C ASP A 60 -13.70 7.69 -8.85
N PHE A 61 -12.40 7.86 -8.60
CA PHE A 61 -11.35 7.17 -9.32
C PHE A 61 -10.24 6.70 -8.36
N TYR A 62 -9.96 5.41 -8.35
CA TYR A 62 -8.93 4.81 -7.51
C TYR A 62 -7.87 4.13 -8.37
N CYS A 63 -6.61 4.53 -8.21
CA CYS A 63 -5.50 4.06 -9.01
C CYS A 63 -4.44 3.38 -8.13
N GLY A 64 -3.98 2.21 -8.53
CA GLY A 64 -2.97 1.48 -7.78
C GLY A 64 -2.36 0.32 -8.56
N GLY A 65 -1.38 -0.35 -7.93
CA GLY A 65 -0.72 -1.51 -8.52
C GLY A 65 -1.63 -2.74 -8.57
N ILE A 66 -1.47 -3.53 -9.62
CA ILE A 66 -2.24 -4.78 -9.81
C ILE A 66 -2.05 -5.79 -8.66
N GLU A 67 -0.91 -5.75 -7.97
CA GLU A 67 -0.62 -6.62 -6.82
C GLU A 67 -1.59 -6.45 -5.66
N HIS A 68 -2.24 -5.28 -5.56
CA HIS A 68 -3.22 -5.00 -4.51
C HIS A 68 -4.61 -5.57 -4.78
N ALA A 69 -4.85 -6.13 -5.97
CA ALA A 69 -6.14 -6.75 -6.31
C ALA A 69 -6.50 -7.90 -5.36
N GLN A 70 -5.52 -8.69 -4.93
CA GLN A 70 -5.70 -9.83 -4.01
C GLN A 70 -5.43 -9.50 -2.54
N MET A 71 -5.08 -8.27 -2.22
CA MET A 71 -4.71 -7.84 -0.88
C MET A 71 -5.57 -6.64 -0.46
N HIS A 72 -5.06 -5.43 -0.59
CA HIS A 72 -5.70 -4.19 -0.15
C HIS A 72 -7.13 -4.03 -0.67
N LEU A 73 -7.40 -4.31 -1.95
CA LEU A 73 -8.73 -4.10 -2.52
C LEU A 73 -9.80 -5.05 -1.95
N ILE A 74 -9.44 -6.29 -1.63
CA ILE A 74 -10.36 -7.23 -0.96
C ILE A 74 -10.69 -6.71 0.44
N TYR A 75 -9.69 -6.28 1.20
CA TYR A 75 -9.90 -5.72 2.53
C TYR A 75 -10.71 -4.41 2.49
N ALA A 76 -10.42 -3.51 1.58
CA ALA A 76 -11.16 -2.26 1.42
C ALA A 76 -12.66 -2.50 1.17
N ARG A 77 -12.99 -3.43 0.27
CA ARG A 77 -14.36 -3.85 -0.01
C ARG A 77 -15.02 -4.53 1.19
N PHE A 78 -14.31 -5.44 1.84
CA PHE A 78 -14.80 -6.11 3.05
C PHE A 78 -15.12 -5.11 4.16
N TRP A 79 -14.19 -4.22 4.48
CA TRP A 79 -14.38 -3.20 5.50
C TRP A 79 -15.54 -2.26 5.18
N THR A 80 -15.65 -1.80 3.94
CA THR A 80 -16.78 -0.98 3.51
C THR A 80 -18.11 -1.68 3.78
N LYS A 81 -18.26 -2.95 3.38
CA LYS A 81 -19.49 -3.71 3.62
C LYS A 81 -19.73 -3.98 5.10
N ALA A 82 -18.70 -4.33 5.86
CA ALA A 82 -18.83 -4.58 7.29
C ALA A 82 -19.23 -3.32 8.07
N LEU A 83 -18.64 -2.17 7.77
CA LEU A 83 -18.99 -0.89 8.40
C LEU A 83 -20.41 -0.43 8.03
N ARG A 84 -20.85 -0.68 6.78
CA ARG A 84 -22.26 -0.49 6.38
C ARG A 84 -23.20 -1.38 7.19
N ASP A 85 -22.91 -2.66 7.33
CA ASP A 85 -23.76 -3.63 7.99
C ASP A 85 -23.95 -3.34 9.49
N ILE A 86 -22.98 -2.67 10.12
CA ILE A 86 -23.10 -2.16 11.49
C ILE A 86 -23.68 -0.73 11.57
N GLY A 87 -24.06 -0.14 10.45
CA GLY A 87 -24.80 1.12 10.39
C GLY A 87 -23.96 2.40 10.45
N LEU A 88 -22.66 2.33 10.18
CA LEU A 88 -21.79 3.51 10.18
C LEU A 88 -21.86 4.34 8.89
N HIS A 89 -22.35 3.77 7.80
CA HIS A 89 -22.62 4.44 6.52
C HIS A 89 -23.57 3.57 5.66
N ASN A 90 -23.92 4.04 4.45
CA ASN A 90 -24.82 3.31 3.54
C ASN A 90 -24.17 2.92 2.21
N ILE A 91 -22.84 2.90 2.15
CA ILE A 91 -22.04 2.70 0.94
C ILE A 91 -21.83 1.20 0.70
N ASP A 92 -22.06 0.73 -0.53
CA ASP A 92 -21.88 -0.67 -0.91
C ASP A 92 -20.48 -1.02 -1.38
N GLU A 93 -19.85 -0.14 -2.16
CA GLU A 93 -18.52 -0.31 -2.71
C GLU A 93 -17.70 0.96 -2.50
N PRO A 94 -16.40 0.85 -2.17
CA PRO A 94 -15.59 2.01 -1.83
C PRO A 94 -15.23 2.88 -3.05
N PHE A 95 -15.12 2.29 -4.24
CA PHE A 95 -14.61 2.95 -5.45
C PHE A 95 -15.58 2.80 -6.61
N ASN A 96 -15.83 3.89 -7.35
CA ASN A 96 -16.64 3.89 -8.56
C ASN A 96 -15.87 3.33 -9.74
N GLU A 97 -14.64 3.82 -9.94
CA GLU A 97 -13.75 3.36 -11.00
C GLU A 97 -12.40 2.93 -10.41
N LEU A 98 -11.85 1.84 -10.91
CA LEU A 98 -10.59 1.27 -10.48
C LEU A 98 -9.65 1.11 -11.68
N LEU A 99 -8.49 1.76 -11.63
CA LEU A 99 -7.39 1.53 -12.56
C LEU A 99 -6.27 0.74 -11.89
N CYS A 100 -6.10 -0.52 -12.30
CA CYS A 100 -4.95 -1.31 -11.90
C CYS A 100 -3.81 -1.09 -12.89
N GLN A 101 -2.79 -0.36 -12.48
CA GLN A 101 -1.59 -0.14 -13.29
C GLN A 101 -0.80 -1.43 -13.43
N GLY A 102 -0.10 -1.60 -14.57
CA GLY A 102 0.90 -2.63 -14.74
C GLY A 102 2.11 -2.43 -13.82
N MET A 103 2.96 -3.46 -13.74
CA MET A 103 4.23 -3.38 -13.01
C MET A 103 5.14 -2.34 -13.65
N VAL A 104 5.67 -1.42 -12.85
CA VAL A 104 6.71 -0.49 -13.31
C VAL A 104 8.04 -1.23 -13.33
N ASN A 105 8.65 -1.30 -14.50
CA ASN A 105 9.88 -2.04 -14.75
C ASN A 105 11.00 -1.09 -15.17
N LYS A 106 12.24 -1.48 -14.86
CA LYS A 106 13.47 -0.84 -15.35
C LYS A 106 14.50 -1.92 -15.62
N SER A 107 15.41 -1.67 -16.57
CA SER A 107 16.50 -2.58 -16.86
C SER A 107 17.36 -2.88 -15.64
N ALA A 108 17.78 -4.15 -15.54
CA ALA A 108 18.75 -4.61 -14.57
C ALA A 108 19.64 -5.71 -15.21
N PRO A 109 20.89 -5.90 -14.75
CA PRO A 109 21.76 -6.96 -15.23
C PRO A 109 21.14 -8.34 -15.01
N TRP A 110 21.20 -9.18 -16.03
CA TRP A 110 20.55 -10.50 -16.04
C TRP A 110 21.52 -11.59 -16.51
N CYS A 111 21.55 -12.70 -15.80
CA CYS A 111 22.25 -13.92 -16.22
C CYS A 111 21.26 -14.96 -16.76
N ASP A 112 21.34 -15.28 -18.04
CA ASP A 112 20.48 -16.29 -18.66
C ASP A 112 20.73 -17.70 -18.12
N SER A 113 22.00 -18.03 -17.85
CA SER A 113 22.38 -19.37 -17.38
C SER A 113 21.88 -19.70 -15.98
N CYS A 114 21.91 -18.71 -15.08
CA CYS A 114 21.44 -18.88 -13.70
C CYS A 114 19.98 -18.43 -13.50
N ALA A 115 19.39 -17.77 -14.49
CA ALA A 115 18.06 -17.16 -14.41
C ALA A 115 17.91 -16.18 -13.23
N ILE A 116 18.94 -15.35 -12.98
CA ILE A 116 18.96 -14.38 -11.88
C ILE A 116 19.14 -12.95 -12.39
N THR A 117 18.48 -12.02 -11.67
CA THR A 117 18.70 -10.58 -11.83
C THR A 117 19.70 -10.11 -10.77
N LEU A 118 20.66 -9.29 -11.17
CA LEU A 118 21.66 -8.73 -10.27
C LEU A 118 21.35 -7.27 -9.95
N HIS A 119 21.97 -6.75 -8.89
CA HIS A 119 21.87 -5.35 -8.52
C HIS A 119 22.45 -4.46 -9.62
N VAL A 120 21.85 -3.27 -9.85
CA VAL A 120 22.29 -2.38 -10.94
C VAL A 120 23.70 -1.83 -10.77
N ASP A 121 24.20 -1.75 -9.52
CA ASP A 121 25.56 -1.33 -9.23
C ASP A 121 26.61 -2.43 -9.47
N TYR A 122 26.16 -3.62 -9.89
CA TYR A 122 27.10 -4.68 -10.23
C TYR A 122 27.82 -4.33 -11.55
N SER A 123 29.13 -4.09 -11.47
CA SER A 123 29.92 -3.47 -12.53
C SER A 123 30.67 -4.47 -13.43
N GLU A 124 30.67 -5.75 -13.06
CA GLU A 124 31.35 -6.78 -13.85
C GLU A 124 30.45 -7.26 -15.00
N GLN A 125 31.08 -7.69 -16.09
CA GLN A 125 30.40 -8.16 -17.30
C GLN A 125 30.01 -9.64 -17.25
N SER A 126 30.50 -10.37 -16.21
CA SER A 126 30.24 -11.78 -16.03
C SER A 126 29.45 -12.06 -14.75
N CYS A 127 28.68 -13.13 -14.76
CA CYS A 127 27.88 -13.57 -13.63
C CYS A 127 28.76 -14.07 -12.47
N PRO A 128 28.55 -13.63 -11.23
CA PRO A 128 29.34 -14.05 -10.08
C PRO A 128 29.16 -15.53 -9.69
N HIS A 129 28.17 -16.20 -10.27
CA HIS A 129 27.85 -17.60 -9.97
C HIS A 129 28.33 -18.59 -11.05
N CYS A 130 28.42 -18.16 -12.29
CA CYS A 130 28.74 -19.09 -13.41
C CYS A 130 29.65 -18.52 -14.48
N ASP A 131 30.22 -17.34 -14.27
CA ASP A 131 31.10 -16.61 -15.17
C ASP A 131 30.60 -16.35 -16.59
N SER A 132 29.29 -16.68 -16.84
CA SER A 132 28.63 -16.38 -18.12
C SER A 132 28.46 -14.88 -18.31
N PRO A 133 28.52 -14.38 -19.56
CA PRO A 133 28.30 -12.97 -19.83
C PRO A 133 26.89 -12.53 -19.37
N LEU A 134 26.84 -11.32 -18.84
CA LEU A 134 25.56 -10.72 -18.42
C LEU A 134 24.91 -9.99 -19.58
N GLY A 135 23.59 -10.15 -19.68
CA GLY A 135 22.72 -9.33 -20.51
C GLY A 135 21.93 -8.31 -19.67
N GLU A 136 21.00 -7.64 -20.29
CA GLU A 136 20.04 -6.78 -19.61
C GLU A 136 18.63 -7.35 -19.77
N ARG A 137 17.84 -7.25 -18.71
CA ARG A 137 16.43 -7.63 -18.71
C ARG A 137 15.59 -6.59 -17.99
N SER A 138 14.38 -6.33 -18.52
CA SER A 138 13.38 -5.55 -17.81
C SER A 138 12.92 -6.31 -16.58
N ALA A 139 13.11 -5.72 -15.41
CA ALA A 139 12.75 -6.29 -14.11
C ALA A 139 11.88 -5.31 -13.32
N LYS A 140 10.96 -5.83 -12.49
CA LYS A 140 10.16 -5.01 -11.57
C LYS A 140 11.08 -4.12 -10.74
N MET A 141 10.77 -2.83 -10.66
CA MET A 141 11.51 -1.89 -9.84
C MET A 141 11.46 -2.32 -8.36
N SER A 142 12.63 -2.41 -7.74
CA SER A 142 12.74 -2.73 -6.33
C SER A 142 13.98 -2.10 -5.70
N LYS A 143 13.89 -1.79 -4.41
CA LYS A 143 15.03 -1.25 -3.65
C LYS A 143 16.18 -2.26 -3.55
N SER A 144 15.87 -3.55 -3.50
CA SER A 144 16.87 -4.62 -3.41
C SER A 144 17.67 -4.82 -4.70
N LEU A 145 17.13 -4.44 -5.85
CA LEU A 145 17.84 -4.46 -7.13
C LEU A 145 18.51 -3.11 -7.45
N GLY A 146 18.17 -2.06 -6.73
CA GLY A 146 18.67 -0.70 -6.99
C GLY A 146 18.13 -0.08 -8.28
N ASN A 147 17.24 -0.77 -9.02
CA ASN A 147 16.70 -0.30 -10.29
C ASN A 147 15.51 0.65 -10.13
N THR A 148 15.51 1.44 -9.06
CA THR A 148 14.48 2.46 -8.82
C THR A 148 14.80 3.78 -9.52
N VAL A 149 13.82 4.63 -9.68
CA VAL A 149 13.95 6.02 -10.13
C VAL A 149 13.46 6.91 -9.00
N SER A 150 14.27 7.91 -8.62
CA SER A 150 13.87 8.87 -7.59
C SER A 150 12.82 9.83 -8.15
N PRO A 151 11.73 10.09 -7.42
CA PRO A 151 10.79 11.14 -7.78
C PRO A 151 11.46 12.52 -7.89
N GLU A 152 12.48 12.79 -7.05
CA GLU A 152 13.21 14.06 -7.06
C GLU A 152 13.88 14.30 -8.41
N GLU A 153 14.55 13.29 -8.99
CA GLU A 153 15.17 13.39 -10.31
C GLU A 153 14.16 13.73 -11.41
N MET A 154 12.96 13.16 -11.31
CA MET A 154 11.89 13.42 -12.26
C MET A 154 11.30 14.81 -12.07
N ILE A 155 11.11 15.25 -10.82
CA ILE A 155 10.63 16.59 -10.49
C ILE A 155 11.61 17.67 -10.96
N GLU A 156 12.91 17.47 -10.73
CA GLU A 156 13.95 18.39 -11.19
C GLU A 156 13.97 18.51 -12.72
N LYS A 157 13.76 17.41 -13.42
CA LYS A 157 13.84 17.36 -14.89
C LYS A 157 12.56 17.86 -15.57
N TYR A 158 11.40 17.57 -15.03
CA TYR A 158 10.11 17.77 -15.70
C TYR A 158 9.14 18.65 -14.94
N GLY A 159 9.39 18.95 -13.66
CA GLY A 159 8.47 19.63 -12.76
C GLY A 159 7.46 18.69 -12.11
N ALA A 160 7.03 19.02 -10.89
CA ALA A 160 6.13 18.16 -10.09
C ALA A 160 4.78 17.94 -10.75
N ASP A 161 4.18 18.99 -11.33
CA ASP A 161 2.86 18.91 -11.98
C ASP A 161 2.89 18.04 -13.22
N THR A 162 3.95 18.13 -14.04
CA THR A 162 4.13 17.30 -15.23
C THR A 162 4.26 15.82 -14.87
N VAL A 163 5.01 15.48 -13.83
CA VAL A 163 5.17 14.10 -13.36
C VAL A 163 3.84 13.55 -12.85
N SER A 164 3.10 14.31 -12.08
CA SER A 164 1.79 13.91 -11.56
C SER A 164 0.77 13.67 -12.66
N TYR A 165 0.69 14.56 -13.65
CA TYR A 165 -0.28 14.49 -14.74
C TYR A 165 0.00 13.35 -15.74
N THR A 166 1.26 13.15 -16.14
CA THR A 166 1.62 12.12 -17.13
C THR A 166 1.48 10.69 -16.62
N HIS A 167 1.58 10.47 -15.31
CA HIS A 167 1.36 9.14 -14.71
C HIS A 167 -0.11 8.68 -14.76
N LEU A 168 -1.05 9.60 -14.91
CA LEU A 168 -2.50 9.29 -14.95
C LEU A 168 -3.02 9.09 -16.37
N THR A 169 -2.26 9.46 -17.39
CA THR A 169 -2.70 9.45 -18.80
C THR A 169 -2.05 8.37 -19.66
N LEU A 170 -1.22 7.52 -19.11
CA LEU A 170 -0.61 6.37 -19.75
C LEU A 170 -1.23 5.07 -19.25
#